data_8781c1d31908579b2ea5b088549ed368
#
_entry.id   8781c1d31908579b2ea5b088549ed368
#
_cell.length_a   1.000
_cell.length_b   1.000
_cell.length_c   1.000
_cell.angle_alpha   90.00
_cell.angle_beta   90.00
_cell.angle_gamma   90.00
#
_symmetry.space_group_name_H-M   'P 1'
#
loop_
_entity.id
_entity.type
_entity.pdbx_description
1 polymer ?
#
loop_
_entity_poly.entity_id
_entity_poly.type
_entity_poly.pdbx_seq_one_letter_code
_entity_poly.pdbx_strand_id
1 'polypeptide(L)'
;MAKKYTLKNKPIDVGSDDRHLSFLSDESKEQLKKAIAQKQIKKDAKTVDITEYLPEQYEQKTLPLENLVAAPDEWNFFSKPSKEKIIALAESIYYNGLLQPIVVREMENGMFQILAGHTRVEAYKALRDTLNDESYGQIAALSFPFNSLTDIQAEDIVCDTNFMQRGTLSTIETAKCIQLKAKRLRGDNVARSKDNIAAKISEYYHIKRAMVFRWQRIANLIPELIDLSEKRQLTADSMYKLSAFSSKDQERLYKRAADYISNNTLRHVKAKHKLEDVIHLLKDDKVRRTLRYSVSAEDLNGREPILILVNKNEHEDVLTLLNKYKLILM
;
A
#
# COMPACT_ATOMS: atom_id res chain seq x y z
N MET A 1 22.21 34.07 16.27
CA MET A 1 21.68 33.32 17.43
C MET A 1 20.41 32.63 17.00
N ALA A 2 20.49 31.34 16.66
CA ALA A 2 19.34 30.54 16.26
C ALA A 2 18.54 30.13 17.52
N LYS A 3 17.25 30.46 17.56
CA LYS A 3 16.37 29.98 18.62
C LYS A 3 16.12 28.53 18.48
N LYS A 4 16.66 27.71 19.40
CA LYS A 4 16.31 26.27 19.55
C LYS A 4 14.84 26.18 19.98
N TYR A 5 13.97 25.74 19.09
CA TYR A 5 12.64 25.29 19.47
C TYR A 5 12.71 23.80 19.84
N THR A 6 12.77 23.52 21.12
CA THR A 6 12.54 22.19 21.66
C THR A 6 11.03 21.99 21.72
N LEU A 7 10.47 21.16 20.85
CA LEU A 7 9.13 20.62 21.03
C LEU A 7 9.18 19.66 22.23
N LYS A 8 8.94 20.20 23.43
CA LYS A 8 8.59 19.35 24.55
C LYS A 8 7.23 18.75 24.22
N ASN A 9 7.16 17.42 24.13
CA ASN A 9 5.91 16.68 24.17
C ASN A 9 5.20 16.98 25.50
N LYS A 10 4.50 18.11 25.58
CA LYS A 10 3.48 18.27 26.58
C LYS A 10 2.35 17.35 26.20
N PRO A 11 1.78 16.55 27.14
CA PRO A 11 0.50 15.92 26.89
C PRO A 11 -0.44 17.02 26.37
N ILE A 12 -1.07 16.78 25.24
CA ILE A 12 -2.15 17.64 24.76
C ILE A 12 -3.21 17.55 25.85
N ASP A 13 -3.27 18.59 26.66
CA ASP A 13 -4.38 18.79 27.56
C ASP A 13 -5.60 18.98 26.66
N VAL A 14 -6.38 17.92 26.52
CA VAL A 14 -7.67 17.95 25.83
C VAL A 14 -8.64 18.64 26.81
N GLY A 15 -8.25 19.86 27.18
CA GLY A 15 -9.13 20.77 27.91
C GLY A 15 -10.38 20.96 27.08
N SER A 16 -11.49 20.95 27.77
CA SER A 16 -12.89 21.02 27.39
C SER A 16 -13.30 22.09 26.37
N ASP A 17 -12.61 22.21 25.24
CA ASP A 17 -13.04 23.06 24.13
C ASP A 17 -13.74 22.20 23.07
N ASP A 18 -15.04 21.93 23.34
CA ASP A 18 -15.93 21.13 22.50
C ASP A 18 -16.14 21.67 21.08
N ARG A 19 -15.58 22.84 20.75
CA ARG A 19 -15.80 23.51 19.47
C ARG A 19 -15.09 22.86 18.28
N HIS A 20 -14.01 22.12 18.52
CA HIS A 20 -13.25 21.46 17.42
C HIS A 20 -13.74 20.05 17.06
N LEU A 21 -14.68 19.48 17.79
CA LEU A 21 -15.20 18.12 17.54
C LEU A 21 -16.69 18.13 17.16
N SER A 22 -17.25 19.26 16.77
CA SER A 22 -18.68 19.42 16.44
C SER A 22 -19.14 18.59 15.23
N PHE A 23 -18.21 18.10 14.40
CA PHE A 23 -18.51 17.23 13.26
C PHE A 23 -18.59 15.74 13.62
N LEU A 24 -18.18 15.34 14.83
CA LEU A 24 -18.29 13.95 15.31
C LEU A 24 -19.58 13.76 16.10
N SER A 25 -20.25 12.64 15.85
CA SER A 25 -21.39 12.23 16.70
C SER A 25 -20.92 11.93 18.11
N ASP A 26 -21.81 12.05 19.10
CA ASP A 26 -21.48 11.79 20.51
C ASP A 26 -21.01 10.35 20.74
N GLU A 27 -21.53 9.39 19.98
CA GLU A 27 -21.06 8.01 19.96
C GLU A 27 -19.63 7.88 19.46
N SER A 28 -19.25 8.61 18.41
CA SER A 28 -17.87 8.64 17.88
C SER A 28 -16.89 9.31 18.84
N LYS A 29 -17.32 10.34 19.58
CA LYS A 29 -16.54 10.98 20.63
C LYS A 29 -16.26 10.02 21.79
N GLU A 30 -17.28 9.27 22.19
CA GLU A 30 -17.16 8.28 23.27
C GLU A 30 -16.25 7.10 22.87
N GLN A 31 -16.35 6.64 21.63
CA GLN A 31 -15.45 5.61 21.09
C GLN A 31 -14.01 6.11 21.04
N LEU A 32 -13.78 7.37 20.65
CA LEU A 32 -12.45 7.98 20.64
C LEU A 32 -11.88 8.10 22.07
N LYS A 33 -12.67 8.55 23.04
CA LYS A 33 -12.27 8.59 24.46
C LYS A 33 -11.87 7.21 24.99
N LYS A 34 -12.67 6.18 24.70
CA LYS A 34 -12.36 4.78 25.07
C LYS A 34 -11.07 4.28 24.40
N ALA A 35 -10.87 4.58 23.14
CA ALA A 35 -9.65 4.20 22.42
C ALA A 35 -8.39 4.89 22.99
N ILE A 36 -8.48 6.17 23.36
CA ILE A 36 -7.40 6.91 24.00
C ILE A 36 -7.09 6.35 25.39
N ALA A 37 -8.13 6.08 26.21
CA ALA A 37 -7.97 5.49 27.53
C ALA A 37 -7.34 4.07 27.47
N GLN A 38 -7.77 3.24 26.50
CA GLN A 38 -7.16 1.92 26.28
C GLN A 38 -5.70 1.98 25.84
N LYS A 39 -5.30 3.00 25.05
CA LYS A 39 -3.91 3.23 24.70
C LYS A 39 -3.06 3.68 25.88
N GLN A 40 -3.59 4.49 26.79
CA GLN A 40 -2.89 4.88 28.02
C GLN A 40 -2.67 3.69 28.97
N ILE A 41 -3.67 2.82 29.12
CA ILE A 41 -3.55 1.60 29.95
C ILE A 41 -2.54 0.61 29.35
N LYS A 42 -2.41 0.55 28.02
CA LYS A 42 -1.41 -0.30 27.34
C LYS A 42 0.02 0.26 27.36
N LYS A 43 0.21 1.54 27.67
CA LYS A 43 1.54 2.13 27.85
C LYS A 43 2.33 1.54 29.03
N ASP A 44 1.61 0.98 30.02
CA ASP A 44 2.21 0.35 31.20
C ASP A 44 2.57 -1.13 30.98
N ALA A 45 2.05 -1.77 29.95
CA ALA A 45 2.53 -3.07 29.52
C ALA A 45 3.77 -2.83 28.63
N LYS A 46 4.94 -3.40 28.98
CA LYS A 46 6.20 -3.36 28.20
C LYS A 46 6.00 -3.70 26.72
N THR A 47 5.37 -2.82 25.97
CA THR A 47 5.34 -2.79 24.52
C THR A 47 6.66 -2.20 24.09
N VAL A 48 7.50 -3.00 23.44
CA VAL A 48 8.68 -2.50 22.75
C VAL A 48 8.16 -1.53 21.69
N ASP A 49 8.28 -0.25 21.97
CA ASP A 49 7.91 0.80 21.04
C ASP A 49 8.92 0.76 19.89
N ILE A 50 8.45 0.44 18.69
CA ILE A 50 9.33 0.36 17.51
C ILE A 50 9.89 1.76 17.19
N THR A 51 9.27 2.83 17.69
CA THR A 51 9.80 4.19 17.61
C THR A 51 11.07 4.41 18.42
N GLU A 52 11.40 3.53 19.41
CA GLU A 52 12.70 3.56 20.11
C GLU A 52 13.91 3.36 19.20
N TYR A 53 13.70 2.82 17.98
CA TYR A 53 14.79 2.58 17.02
C TYR A 53 14.98 3.68 15.99
N LEU A 54 14.12 4.72 16.01
CA LEU A 54 14.33 5.90 15.18
C LEU A 54 15.20 6.88 15.98
N PRO A 55 16.21 7.50 15.37
CA PRO A 55 16.99 8.51 16.05
C PRO A 55 16.08 9.62 16.54
N GLU A 56 16.19 9.99 17.81
CA GLU A 56 15.38 11.06 18.43
C GLU A 56 15.61 12.45 17.82
N GLN A 57 16.63 12.59 16.97
CA GLN A 57 17.07 13.89 16.46
C GLN A 57 16.90 13.97 14.96
N TYR A 58 15.94 14.78 14.55
CA TYR A 58 15.86 15.34 13.21
C TYR A 58 15.92 16.86 13.31
N GLU A 59 16.45 17.48 12.28
CA GLU A 59 16.53 18.94 12.15
C GLU A 59 15.47 19.44 11.18
N GLN A 60 14.87 20.58 11.49
CA GLN A 60 14.04 21.29 10.53
C GLN A 60 14.94 22.12 9.61
N LYS A 61 14.84 21.86 8.30
CA LYS A 61 15.60 22.57 7.25
C LYS A 61 14.64 23.04 6.17
N THR A 62 15.03 24.11 5.45
CA THR A 62 14.46 24.45 4.16
C THR A 62 15.49 24.07 3.12
N LEU A 63 15.13 23.20 2.19
CA LEU A 63 16.06 22.57 1.24
C LEU A 63 15.71 22.96 -0.19
N PRO A 64 16.71 23.29 -1.02
CA PRO A 64 16.54 23.46 -2.45
C PRO A 64 16.05 22.14 -3.08
N LEU A 65 15.11 22.22 -4.03
CA LEU A 65 14.57 21.03 -4.71
C LEU A 65 15.64 20.27 -5.48
N GLU A 66 16.66 20.96 -5.99
CA GLU A 66 17.80 20.38 -6.72
C GLU A 66 18.69 19.51 -5.82
N ASN A 67 18.69 19.73 -4.50
CA ASN A 67 19.46 18.93 -3.56
C ASN A 67 18.71 17.65 -3.12
N LEU A 68 17.49 17.43 -3.62
CA LEU A 68 16.67 16.29 -3.26
C LEU A 68 16.85 15.14 -4.24
N VAL A 69 17.04 13.95 -3.68
CA VAL A 69 17.15 12.69 -4.44
C VAL A 69 16.01 11.76 -4.03
N ALA A 70 15.36 11.16 -5.01
CA ALA A 70 14.32 10.16 -4.73
C ALA A 70 14.90 8.94 -4.01
N ALA A 71 14.10 8.27 -3.18
CA ALA A 71 14.45 6.95 -2.69
C ALA A 71 14.59 5.96 -3.88
N PRO A 72 15.45 4.93 -3.78
CA PRO A 72 15.57 3.89 -4.80
C PRO A 72 14.23 3.26 -5.13
N ASP A 73 14.04 2.84 -6.39
CA ASP A 73 12.79 2.21 -6.82
C ASP A 73 12.49 0.90 -6.05
N GLU A 74 13.53 0.20 -5.57
CA GLU A 74 13.37 -0.97 -4.72
C GLU A 74 12.71 -0.65 -3.37
N TRP A 75 12.89 0.59 -2.86
CA TRP A 75 12.27 1.05 -1.62
C TRP A 75 10.93 1.73 -1.89
N ASN A 76 10.84 2.47 -3.00
CA ASN A 76 9.66 3.24 -3.39
C ASN A 76 8.89 2.54 -4.52
N PHE A 77 8.57 1.26 -4.32
CA PHE A 77 7.82 0.42 -5.26
C PHE A 77 6.33 0.74 -5.34
N PHE A 78 5.91 1.81 -4.73
CA PHE A 78 4.51 2.24 -4.71
C PHE A 78 4.10 2.88 -6.03
N SER A 79 2.83 2.68 -6.41
CA SER A 79 2.26 3.32 -7.59
C SER A 79 2.42 4.84 -7.52
N LYS A 80 2.89 5.42 -8.63
CA LYS A 80 3.07 6.86 -8.74
C LYS A 80 1.72 7.57 -8.67
N PRO A 81 1.64 8.75 -8.04
CA PRO A 81 0.40 9.53 -8.01
C PRO A 81 0.00 9.93 -9.43
N SER A 82 -1.32 9.99 -9.69
CA SER A 82 -1.82 10.52 -10.96
C SER A 82 -1.54 12.02 -11.09
N LYS A 83 -1.55 12.54 -12.32
CA LYS A 83 -1.35 13.97 -12.58
C LYS A 83 -2.38 14.82 -11.86
N GLU A 84 -3.64 14.38 -11.85
CA GLU A 84 -4.75 15.05 -11.19
C GLU A 84 -4.51 15.16 -9.68
N LYS A 85 -3.95 14.14 -9.07
CA LYS A 85 -3.61 14.14 -7.63
C LYS A 85 -2.46 15.11 -7.33
N ILE A 86 -1.47 15.21 -8.22
CA ILE A 86 -0.37 16.18 -8.08
C ILE A 86 -0.93 17.61 -8.21
N ILE A 87 -1.79 17.88 -9.21
CA ILE A 87 -2.44 19.17 -9.43
C ILE A 87 -3.27 19.57 -8.21
N ALA A 88 -4.14 18.69 -7.73
CA ALA A 88 -4.97 18.96 -6.55
C ALA A 88 -4.13 19.28 -5.29
N LEU A 89 -2.99 18.58 -5.13
CA LEU A 89 -2.05 18.87 -4.03
C LEU A 89 -1.34 20.21 -4.24
N ALA A 90 -0.93 20.54 -5.48
CA ALA A 90 -0.32 21.82 -5.81
C ALA A 90 -1.28 22.99 -5.53
N GLU A 91 -2.55 22.88 -5.92
CA GLU A 91 -3.59 23.87 -5.59
C GLU A 91 -3.75 24.04 -4.07
N SER A 92 -3.81 22.93 -3.33
CA SER A 92 -3.90 22.98 -1.87
C SER A 92 -2.68 23.67 -1.25
N ILE A 93 -1.47 23.40 -1.75
CA ILE A 93 -0.23 24.03 -1.28
C ILE A 93 -0.23 25.53 -1.64
N TYR A 94 -0.70 25.89 -2.82
CA TYR A 94 -0.79 27.29 -3.25
C TYR A 94 -1.67 28.14 -2.31
N TYR A 95 -2.84 27.63 -1.91
CA TYR A 95 -3.79 28.35 -1.05
C TYR A 95 -3.47 28.26 0.44
N ASN A 96 -2.95 27.14 0.93
CA ASN A 96 -2.82 26.86 2.35
C ASN A 96 -1.36 26.76 2.83
N GLY A 97 -0.40 26.81 1.92
CA GLY A 97 1.00 26.50 2.22
C GLY A 97 1.27 25.02 2.46
N LEU A 98 2.52 24.68 2.74
CA LEU A 98 2.93 23.32 3.07
C LEU A 98 2.61 23.01 4.52
N LEU A 99 1.51 22.32 4.78
CA LEU A 99 1.07 21.97 6.13
C LEU A 99 1.95 20.90 6.81
N GLN A 100 2.58 20.04 6.02
CA GLN A 100 3.45 18.97 6.51
C GLN A 100 4.79 18.98 5.75
N PRO A 101 5.93 19.15 6.42
CA PRO A 101 7.24 19.08 5.79
C PRO A 101 7.48 17.68 5.20
N ILE A 102 8.37 17.60 4.20
CA ILE A 102 8.87 16.31 3.71
C ILE A 102 9.82 15.69 4.74
N VAL A 103 10.09 14.39 4.64
CA VAL A 103 11.06 13.70 5.48
C VAL A 103 12.22 13.24 4.59
N VAL A 104 13.44 13.58 4.99
CA VAL A 104 14.66 13.29 4.24
C VAL A 104 15.76 12.78 5.17
N ARG A 105 16.76 12.09 4.61
CA ARG A 105 18.05 11.85 5.27
C ARG A 105 19.18 12.48 4.48
N GLU A 106 20.15 13.02 5.17
CA GLU A 106 21.38 13.55 4.58
C GLU A 106 22.27 12.40 4.09
N MET A 107 22.83 12.54 2.89
CA MET A 107 23.73 11.59 2.27
C MET A 107 25.17 12.09 2.36
N GLU A 108 26.16 11.21 2.17
CA GLU A 108 27.59 11.54 2.21
C GLU A 108 28.00 12.65 1.24
N ASN A 109 27.33 12.73 0.09
CA ASN A 109 27.59 13.75 -0.94
C ASN A 109 26.88 15.08 -0.68
N GLY A 110 26.28 15.30 0.48
CA GLY A 110 25.54 16.51 0.84
C GLY A 110 24.16 16.65 0.18
N MET A 111 23.72 15.65 -0.59
CA MET A 111 22.34 15.55 -1.09
C MET A 111 21.42 14.99 -0.02
N PHE A 112 20.12 15.14 -0.21
CA PHE A 112 19.09 14.69 0.72
C PHE A 112 18.17 13.67 0.07
N GLN A 113 18.20 12.44 0.57
CA GLN A 113 17.32 11.37 0.09
C GLN A 113 15.92 11.50 0.69
N ILE A 114 14.90 11.55 -0.18
CA ILE A 114 13.50 11.66 0.23
C ILE A 114 13.02 10.34 0.80
N LEU A 115 12.58 10.32 2.05
CA LEU A 115 11.96 9.17 2.72
C LEU A 115 10.44 9.26 2.73
N ALA A 116 9.87 10.49 2.82
CA ALA A 116 8.43 10.72 2.69
C ALA A 116 8.14 12.07 2.05
N GLY A 117 7.09 12.13 1.24
CA GLY A 117 6.62 13.38 0.64
C GLY A 117 7.02 13.56 -0.82
N HIS A 118 7.37 12.50 -1.57
CA HIS A 118 7.66 12.58 -3.01
C HIS A 118 6.60 13.35 -3.79
N THR A 119 5.31 13.14 -3.52
CA THR A 119 4.21 13.87 -4.18
C THR A 119 4.23 15.37 -3.85
N ARG A 120 4.66 15.76 -2.64
CA ARG A 120 4.82 17.17 -2.25
C ARG A 120 5.95 17.85 -3.01
N VAL A 121 7.05 17.15 -3.22
CA VAL A 121 8.17 17.63 -4.05
C VAL A 121 7.72 17.82 -5.51
N GLU A 122 6.98 16.87 -6.07
CA GLU A 122 6.44 17.03 -7.44
C GLU A 122 5.42 18.18 -7.54
N ALA A 123 4.61 18.41 -6.51
CA ALA A 123 3.69 19.55 -6.46
C ALA A 123 4.44 20.89 -6.40
N TYR A 124 5.54 20.98 -5.63
CA TYR A 124 6.40 22.17 -5.59
C TYR A 124 7.06 22.45 -6.93
N LYS A 125 7.60 21.45 -7.61
CA LYS A 125 8.13 21.58 -8.98
C LYS A 125 7.05 22.09 -9.93
N ALA A 126 5.85 21.51 -9.88
CA ALA A 126 4.74 21.93 -10.72
C ALA A 126 4.34 23.40 -10.47
N LEU A 127 4.30 23.84 -9.21
CA LEU A 127 4.02 25.25 -8.87
C LEU A 127 5.12 26.18 -9.37
N ARG A 128 6.39 25.87 -9.09
CA ARG A 128 7.53 26.66 -9.55
C ARG A 128 7.50 26.85 -11.07
N ASP A 129 7.36 25.75 -11.80
CA ASP A 129 7.43 25.74 -13.26
C ASP A 129 6.19 26.39 -13.90
N THR A 130 5.00 26.23 -13.30
CA THR A 130 3.74 26.82 -13.82
C THR A 130 3.63 28.31 -13.56
N LEU A 131 4.04 28.74 -12.36
CA LEU A 131 3.93 30.15 -11.94
C LEU A 131 5.21 30.95 -12.26
N ASN A 132 6.30 30.28 -12.65
CA ASN A 132 7.63 30.85 -12.80
C ASN A 132 8.06 31.60 -11.51
N ASP A 133 7.81 30.97 -10.36
CA ASP A 133 8.03 31.53 -9.02
C ASP A 133 9.06 30.71 -8.26
N GLU A 134 10.26 31.25 -8.10
CA GLU A 134 11.38 30.61 -7.41
C GLU A 134 11.16 30.46 -5.90
N SER A 135 10.12 31.05 -5.32
CA SER A 135 9.77 30.77 -3.92
C SER A 135 9.42 29.31 -3.69
N TYR A 136 8.95 28.60 -4.73
CA TYR A 136 8.72 27.15 -4.73
C TYR A 136 9.98 26.33 -5.07
N GLY A 137 11.13 26.97 -5.27
CA GLY A 137 12.42 26.28 -5.46
C GLY A 137 12.98 25.64 -4.19
N GLN A 138 12.38 25.93 -3.01
CA GLN A 138 12.79 25.41 -1.71
C GLN A 138 11.60 24.82 -0.97
N ILE A 139 11.82 23.72 -0.23
CA ILE A 139 10.76 23.02 0.51
C ILE A 139 11.18 22.75 1.97
N ALA A 140 10.23 22.90 2.90
CA ALA A 140 10.46 22.57 4.30
C ALA A 140 10.58 21.06 4.50
N ALA A 141 11.59 20.64 5.24
CA ALA A 141 11.95 19.24 5.47
C ALA A 141 12.30 18.97 6.93
N LEU A 142 12.00 17.76 7.38
CA LEU A 142 12.57 17.12 8.56
C LEU A 142 13.73 16.26 8.09
N SER A 143 14.96 16.64 8.42
CA SER A 143 16.19 16.03 7.94
C SER A 143 16.83 15.19 9.04
N PHE A 144 17.01 13.90 8.76
CA PHE A 144 17.87 13.04 9.56
C PHE A 144 19.33 13.29 9.19
N PRO A 145 20.21 13.51 10.18
CA PRO A 145 21.64 13.73 9.94
C PRO A 145 22.30 12.54 9.22
N PHE A 146 23.41 12.83 8.55
CA PHE A 146 24.23 11.78 7.91
C PHE A 146 24.58 10.66 8.91
N ASN A 147 24.51 9.41 8.49
CA ASN A 147 24.77 8.21 9.29
C ASN A 147 23.85 8.00 10.52
N SER A 148 22.82 8.82 10.73
CA SER A 148 21.87 8.61 11.82
C SER A 148 20.87 7.48 11.53
N LEU A 149 20.67 7.12 10.25
CA LEU A 149 19.81 6.03 9.79
C LEU A 149 20.59 5.03 8.94
N THR A 150 20.45 3.75 9.24
CA THR A 150 20.85 2.68 8.34
C THR A 150 19.90 2.64 7.11
N ASP A 151 20.34 2.02 6.01
CA ASP A 151 19.49 1.83 4.83
C ASP A 151 18.21 1.06 5.15
N ILE A 152 18.28 0.05 6.02
CA ILE A 152 17.12 -0.74 6.46
C ILE A 152 16.10 0.14 7.20
N GLN A 153 16.57 1.07 8.04
CA GLN A 153 15.69 2.01 8.75
C GLN A 153 15.08 3.04 7.79
N ALA A 154 15.86 3.54 6.83
CA ALA A 154 15.38 4.47 5.81
C ALA A 154 14.32 3.81 4.90
N GLU A 155 14.57 2.58 4.44
CA GLU A 155 13.62 1.76 3.68
C GLU A 155 12.31 1.54 4.47
N ASP A 156 12.41 1.26 5.78
CA ASP A 156 11.25 1.07 6.65
C ASP A 156 10.41 2.36 6.80
N ILE A 157 11.06 3.54 6.91
CA ILE A 157 10.35 4.82 6.94
C ILE A 157 9.58 5.06 5.63
N VAL A 158 10.20 4.79 4.48
CA VAL A 158 9.53 4.90 3.17
C VAL A 158 8.30 4.00 3.13
N CYS A 159 8.45 2.77 3.62
CA CYS A 159 7.37 1.79 3.64
C CYS A 159 6.25 2.17 4.60
N ASP A 160 6.58 2.51 5.85
CA ASP A 160 5.61 2.83 6.89
C ASP A 160 4.79 4.08 6.58
N THR A 161 5.45 5.14 6.08
CA THR A 161 4.75 6.38 5.71
C THR A 161 3.75 6.15 4.58
N ASN A 162 4.09 5.31 3.58
CA ASN A 162 3.15 4.94 2.54
C ASN A 162 2.04 4.02 3.06
N PHE A 163 2.37 3.03 3.91
CA PHE A 163 1.38 2.11 4.47
C PHE A 163 0.35 2.83 5.34
N MET A 164 0.77 3.80 6.14
CA MET A 164 -0.11 4.53 7.07
C MET A 164 -0.88 5.69 6.41
N GLN A 165 -0.29 6.35 5.42
CA GLN A 165 -0.87 7.57 4.82
C GLN A 165 -1.69 7.29 3.56
N ARG A 166 -1.46 6.19 2.84
CA ARG A 166 -2.26 5.84 1.68
C ARG A 166 -3.52 5.09 2.12
N GLY A 167 -4.69 5.59 1.72
CA GLY A 167 -5.97 4.97 2.06
C GLY A 167 -6.15 3.57 1.48
N THR A 168 -5.49 3.27 0.33
CA THR A 168 -5.52 1.95 -0.31
C THR A 168 -4.16 1.62 -0.92
N LEU A 169 -3.56 0.53 -0.46
CA LEU A 169 -2.40 -0.10 -1.09
C LEU A 169 -2.85 -1.28 -1.94
N SER A 170 -2.15 -1.53 -3.04
CA SER A 170 -2.35 -2.78 -3.79
C SER A 170 -1.96 -3.99 -2.95
N THR A 171 -2.43 -5.16 -3.36
CA THR A 171 -2.07 -6.44 -2.71
C THR A 171 -0.56 -6.65 -2.66
N ILE A 172 0.15 -6.29 -3.73
CA ILE A 172 1.61 -6.46 -3.84
C ILE A 172 2.34 -5.44 -2.98
N GLU A 173 1.92 -4.17 -3.00
CA GLU A 173 2.50 -3.13 -2.15
C GLU A 173 2.38 -3.51 -0.66
N THR A 174 1.19 -3.95 -0.24
CA THR A 174 0.97 -4.46 1.13
C THR A 174 1.89 -5.63 1.47
N ALA A 175 2.00 -6.61 0.57
CA ALA A 175 2.83 -7.79 0.78
C ALA A 175 4.32 -7.43 0.92
N LYS A 176 4.82 -6.52 0.07
CA LYS A 176 6.20 -6.02 0.13
C LYS A 176 6.48 -5.26 1.43
N CYS A 177 5.59 -4.35 1.86
CA CYS A 177 5.74 -3.65 3.14
C CYS A 177 5.85 -4.62 4.33
N ILE A 178 4.97 -5.62 4.39
CA ILE A 178 4.99 -6.64 5.44
C ILE A 178 6.29 -7.46 5.42
N GLN A 179 6.81 -7.76 4.23
CA GLN A 179 8.06 -8.49 4.08
C GLN A 179 9.27 -7.66 4.55
N LEU A 180 9.33 -6.38 4.17
CA LEU A 180 10.38 -5.46 4.61
C LEU A 180 10.38 -5.27 6.12
N LYS A 181 9.20 -5.05 6.72
CA LYS A 181 9.05 -4.95 8.18
C LYS A 181 9.55 -6.22 8.88
N ALA A 182 9.23 -7.39 8.32
CA ALA A 182 9.71 -8.66 8.85
C ALA A 182 11.24 -8.81 8.71
N LYS A 183 11.82 -8.32 7.62
CA LYS A 183 13.29 -8.30 7.41
C LYS A 183 13.98 -7.44 8.46
N ARG A 184 13.47 -6.24 8.70
CA ARG A 184 13.97 -5.33 9.73
C ARG A 184 13.94 -5.96 11.12
N LEU A 185 12.77 -6.46 11.55
CA LEU A 185 12.62 -7.07 12.88
C LEU A 185 13.54 -8.26 13.11
N ARG A 186 14.02 -8.93 12.06
CA ARG A 186 15.05 -9.97 12.13
C ARG A 186 16.46 -9.36 12.24
N GLY A 187 16.75 -8.34 11.44
CA GLY A 187 18.06 -7.69 11.40
C GLY A 187 18.42 -7.02 12.72
N ASP A 188 17.46 -6.37 13.36
CA ASP A 188 17.62 -5.68 14.64
C ASP A 188 17.61 -6.65 15.85
N ASN A 189 17.56 -7.97 15.63
CA ASN A 189 17.42 -9.00 16.67
C ASN A 189 16.22 -8.81 17.63
N VAL A 190 15.26 -7.98 17.23
CA VAL A 190 14.05 -7.66 18.02
C VAL A 190 13.14 -8.87 18.14
N ALA A 191 13.11 -9.74 17.13
CA ALA A 191 12.36 -10.98 17.15
C ALA A 191 13.06 -12.08 16.33
N ARG A 192 13.33 -13.23 16.95
CA ARG A 192 14.01 -14.34 16.27
C ARG A 192 13.07 -15.38 15.67
N SER A 193 11.92 -15.62 16.27
CA SER A 193 10.93 -16.58 15.73
C SER A 193 9.97 -15.93 14.73
N LYS A 194 9.54 -16.71 13.73
CA LYS A 194 8.52 -16.25 12.76
C LYS A 194 7.24 -15.81 13.45
N ASP A 195 6.86 -16.49 14.53
CA ASP A 195 5.64 -16.20 15.28
C ASP A 195 5.73 -14.87 16.03
N ASN A 196 6.87 -14.56 16.64
CA ASN A 196 7.08 -13.29 17.32
C ASN A 196 7.11 -12.12 16.35
N ILE A 197 7.72 -12.30 15.17
CA ILE A 197 7.73 -11.30 14.08
C ILE A 197 6.30 -11.04 13.62
N ALA A 198 5.53 -12.10 13.35
CA ALA A 198 4.15 -11.95 12.92
C ALA A 198 3.26 -11.29 13.98
N ALA A 199 3.50 -11.57 15.27
CA ALA A 199 2.80 -10.92 16.37
C ALA A 199 3.09 -9.41 16.42
N LYS A 200 4.37 -9.01 16.34
CA LYS A 200 4.77 -7.60 16.33
C LYS A 200 4.22 -6.83 15.12
N ILE A 201 4.29 -7.41 13.92
CA ILE A 201 3.72 -6.81 12.71
C ILE A 201 2.20 -6.68 12.82
N SER A 202 1.53 -7.70 13.35
CA SER A 202 0.10 -7.72 13.61
C SER A 202 -0.34 -6.58 14.54
N GLU A 203 0.43 -6.34 15.58
CA GLU A 203 0.20 -5.26 16.55
C GLU A 203 0.46 -3.89 15.91
N TYR A 204 1.59 -3.75 15.22
CA TYR A 204 2.02 -2.48 14.61
C TYR A 204 1.06 -1.97 13.53
N TYR A 205 0.66 -2.83 12.60
CA TYR A 205 -0.24 -2.46 11.51
C TYR A 205 -1.73 -2.73 11.80
N HIS A 206 -2.07 -3.20 13.00
CA HIS A 206 -3.43 -3.57 13.40
C HIS A 206 -4.12 -4.58 12.47
N ILE A 207 -3.36 -5.54 11.95
CA ILE A 207 -3.85 -6.61 11.06
C ILE A 207 -3.80 -7.97 11.75
N LYS A 208 -4.67 -8.89 11.34
CA LYS A 208 -4.69 -10.25 11.91
C LYS A 208 -3.38 -10.98 11.62
N ARG A 209 -2.84 -11.70 12.62
CA ARG A 209 -1.60 -12.47 12.53
C ARG A 209 -1.57 -13.45 11.34
N ALA A 210 -2.69 -14.13 11.06
CA ALA A 210 -2.82 -14.99 9.89
C ALA A 210 -2.64 -14.23 8.57
N MET A 211 -3.03 -12.95 8.52
CA MET A 211 -2.83 -12.10 7.35
C MET A 211 -1.36 -11.74 7.14
N VAL A 212 -0.58 -11.57 8.22
CA VAL A 212 0.87 -11.31 8.12
C VAL A 212 1.56 -12.47 7.36
N PHE A 213 1.30 -13.72 7.76
CA PHE A 213 1.85 -14.89 7.07
C PHE A 213 1.39 -14.98 5.61
N ARG A 214 0.14 -14.63 5.35
CA ARG A 214 -0.42 -14.60 4.00
C ARG A 214 0.31 -13.58 3.11
N TRP A 215 0.50 -12.35 3.60
CA TRP A 215 1.21 -11.29 2.89
C TRP A 215 2.68 -11.63 2.64
N GLN A 216 3.38 -12.17 3.66
CA GLN A 216 4.76 -12.63 3.50
C GLN A 216 4.91 -13.70 2.41
N ARG A 217 3.91 -14.58 2.23
CA ARG A 217 3.92 -15.56 1.13
C ARG A 217 3.69 -14.90 -0.22
N ILE A 218 2.71 -14.01 -0.34
CA ILE A 218 2.42 -13.28 -1.57
C ILE A 218 3.65 -12.49 -2.05
N ALA A 219 4.42 -11.92 -1.14
CA ALA A 219 5.65 -11.20 -1.45
C ALA A 219 6.75 -12.07 -2.10
N ASN A 220 6.63 -13.40 -2.04
CA ASN A 220 7.55 -14.35 -2.69
C ASN A 220 7.08 -14.79 -4.08
N LEU A 221 6.10 -14.14 -4.68
CA LEU A 221 5.75 -14.35 -6.08
C LEU A 221 6.90 -13.88 -6.98
N ILE A 222 7.15 -14.65 -8.06
CA ILE A 222 8.12 -14.25 -9.09
C ILE A 222 7.63 -13.01 -9.84
N PRO A 223 8.54 -12.18 -10.39
CA PRO A 223 8.18 -10.93 -11.05
C PRO A 223 7.12 -11.11 -12.14
N GLU A 224 7.21 -12.16 -12.94
CA GLU A 224 6.28 -12.43 -14.04
C GLU A 224 4.84 -12.69 -13.53
N LEU A 225 4.70 -13.34 -12.37
CA LEU A 225 3.40 -13.56 -11.74
C LEU A 225 2.88 -12.30 -11.04
N ILE A 226 3.77 -11.44 -10.55
CA ILE A 226 3.39 -10.12 -10.03
C ILE A 226 2.79 -9.28 -11.15
N ASP A 227 3.51 -9.12 -12.27
CA ASP A 227 3.05 -8.37 -13.44
C ASP A 227 1.73 -8.91 -14.00
N LEU A 228 1.63 -10.24 -14.10
CA LEU A 228 0.39 -10.89 -14.53
C LEU A 228 -0.77 -10.62 -13.56
N SER A 229 -0.48 -10.64 -12.25
CA SER A 229 -1.47 -10.40 -11.21
C SER A 229 -2.03 -8.98 -11.26
N GLU A 230 -1.18 -7.99 -11.51
CA GLU A 230 -1.58 -6.60 -11.67
C GLU A 230 -2.39 -6.40 -12.96
N LYS A 231 -1.90 -6.90 -14.09
CA LYS A 231 -2.59 -6.81 -15.39
C LYS A 231 -3.99 -7.44 -15.37
N ARG A 232 -4.16 -8.54 -14.63
CA ARG A 232 -5.43 -9.28 -14.54
C ARG A 232 -6.24 -8.98 -13.28
N GLN A 233 -5.82 -8.02 -12.48
CA GLN A 233 -6.45 -7.64 -11.22
C GLN A 233 -6.77 -8.85 -10.33
N LEU A 234 -5.76 -9.72 -10.12
CA LEU A 234 -5.93 -10.90 -9.30
C LEU A 234 -6.18 -10.52 -7.84
N THR A 235 -7.12 -11.23 -7.22
CA THR A 235 -7.42 -11.05 -5.79
C THR A 235 -6.27 -11.55 -4.91
N ALA A 236 -6.18 -11.05 -3.68
CA ALA A 236 -5.22 -11.53 -2.68
C ALA A 236 -5.31 -13.04 -2.44
N ASP A 237 -6.51 -13.63 -2.57
CA ASP A 237 -6.70 -15.09 -2.48
C ASP A 237 -6.06 -15.82 -3.65
N SER A 238 -6.25 -15.32 -4.85
CA SER A 238 -5.65 -15.87 -6.07
C SER A 238 -4.12 -15.82 -6.01
N MET A 239 -3.56 -14.67 -5.61
CA MET A 239 -2.11 -14.50 -5.45
C MET A 239 -1.54 -15.41 -4.36
N TYR A 240 -2.25 -15.57 -3.24
CA TYR A 240 -1.85 -16.47 -2.15
C TYR A 240 -1.79 -17.93 -2.62
N LYS A 241 -2.73 -18.38 -3.46
CA LYS A 241 -2.71 -19.73 -4.06
C LYS A 241 -1.51 -19.93 -4.97
N LEU A 242 -1.17 -18.94 -5.79
CA LEU A 242 0.03 -18.97 -6.64
C LEU A 242 1.32 -19.00 -5.81
N SER A 243 1.38 -18.24 -4.72
CA SER A 243 2.54 -18.20 -3.82
C SER A 243 2.77 -19.49 -3.01
N ALA A 244 1.88 -20.47 -3.13
CA ALA A 244 2.04 -21.77 -2.48
C ALA A 244 3.17 -22.61 -3.10
N PHE A 245 3.55 -22.31 -4.33
CA PHE A 245 4.57 -23.03 -5.09
C PHE A 245 5.96 -22.45 -4.88
N SER A 246 7.00 -23.29 -5.05
CA SER A 246 8.39 -22.84 -5.08
C SER A 246 8.61 -21.91 -6.28
N SER A 247 9.65 -21.05 -6.25
CA SER A 247 9.95 -20.15 -7.37
C SER A 247 10.11 -20.91 -8.70
N LYS A 248 10.78 -22.08 -8.67
CA LYS A 248 10.91 -22.96 -9.87
C LYS A 248 9.56 -23.47 -10.37
N ASP A 249 8.66 -23.82 -9.47
CA ASP A 249 7.33 -24.30 -9.84
C ASP A 249 6.43 -23.16 -10.31
N GLN A 250 6.60 -21.96 -9.74
CA GLN A 250 5.94 -20.73 -10.22
C GLN A 250 6.38 -20.41 -11.66
N GLU A 251 7.68 -20.50 -11.98
CA GLU A 251 8.18 -20.35 -13.35
C GLU A 251 7.59 -21.38 -14.31
N ARG A 252 7.53 -22.65 -13.89
CA ARG A 252 6.90 -23.72 -14.70
C ARG A 252 5.41 -23.45 -14.91
N LEU A 253 4.72 -23.04 -13.85
CA LEU A 253 3.30 -22.69 -13.92
C LEU A 253 3.07 -21.54 -14.91
N TYR A 254 3.88 -20.48 -14.79
CA TYR A 254 3.81 -19.32 -15.68
C TYR A 254 4.04 -19.73 -17.15
N LYS A 255 5.15 -20.42 -17.43
CA LYS A 255 5.48 -20.86 -18.81
C LYS A 255 4.39 -21.74 -19.44
N ARG A 256 3.72 -22.58 -18.65
CA ARG A 256 2.78 -23.59 -19.17
C ARG A 256 1.32 -23.17 -19.12
N ALA A 257 0.95 -22.22 -18.26
CA ALA A 257 -0.44 -21.92 -17.96
C ALA A 257 -0.74 -20.43 -17.74
N ALA A 258 0.18 -19.50 -18.03
CA ALA A 258 -0.04 -18.07 -17.80
C ALA A 258 -1.36 -17.59 -18.41
N ASP A 259 -1.68 -17.97 -19.64
CA ASP A 259 -2.89 -17.53 -20.34
C ASP A 259 -4.20 -17.94 -19.66
N TYR A 260 -4.13 -18.96 -18.83
CA TYR A 260 -5.29 -19.54 -18.15
C TYR A 260 -5.43 -19.10 -16.68
N ILE A 261 -4.47 -18.32 -16.17
CA ILE A 261 -4.51 -17.79 -14.79
C ILE A 261 -5.54 -16.65 -14.70
N SER A 262 -6.57 -16.83 -13.89
CA SER A 262 -7.58 -15.82 -13.59
C SER A 262 -8.18 -16.07 -12.20
N ASN A 263 -8.91 -15.10 -11.64
CA ASN A 263 -9.62 -15.30 -10.38
C ASN A 263 -10.61 -16.47 -10.47
N ASN A 264 -11.27 -16.64 -11.61
CA ASN A 264 -12.22 -17.72 -11.84
C ASN A 264 -11.57 -19.10 -11.84
N THR A 265 -10.45 -19.26 -12.53
CA THR A 265 -9.75 -20.56 -12.58
C THR A 265 -9.08 -20.88 -11.25
N LEU A 266 -8.44 -19.87 -10.62
CA LEU A 266 -7.73 -20.05 -9.36
C LEU A 266 -8.65 -20.35 -8.17
N ARG A 267 -9.94 -19.96 -8.20
CA ARG A 267 -10.87 -20.32 -7.12
C ARG A 267 -11.00 -21.84 -6.94
N HIS A 268 -10.81 -22.62 -7.99
CA HIS A 268 -10.89 -24.09 -7.96
C HIS A 268 -9.60 -24.75 -7.44
N VAL A 269 -8.49 -24.00 -7.35
CA VAL A 269 -7.23 -24.48 -6.80
C VAL A 269 -7.37 -24.61 -5.28
N LYS A 270 -7.02 -25.80 -4.76
CA LYS A 270 -7.02 -26.16 -3.34
C LYS A 270 -5.59 -26.41 -2.86
N ALA A 271 -5.34 -26.24 -1.57
CA ALA A 271 -4.00 -26.39 -0.96
C ALA A 271 -3.37 -27.80 -1.19
N LYS A 272 -4.19 -28.83 -1.42
CA LYS A 272 -3.73 -30.20 -1.68
C LYS A 272 -3.26 -30.45 -3.11
N HIS A 273 -3.57 -29.56 -4.05
CA HIS A 273 -3.22 -29.74 -5.46
C HIS A 273 -1.72 -29.56 -5.66
N LYS A 274 -1.11 -30.52 -6.36
CA LYS A 274 0.27 -30.42 -6.84
C LYS A 274 0.33 -29.55 -8.09
N LEU A 275 1.53 -29.17 -8.52
CA LEU A 275 1.73 -28.30 -9.68
C LEU A 275 1.02 -28.80 -10.93
N GLU A 276 1.18 -30.08 -11.25
CA GLU A 276 0.58 -30.67 -12.45
C GLU A 276 -0.95 -30.66 -12.39
N ASP A 277 -1.53 -30.94 -11.21
CA ASP A 277 -2.98 -30.87 -11.00
C ASP A 277 -3.49 -29.45 -11.26
N VAL A 278 -2.74 -28.43 -10.79
CA VAL A 278 -3.10 -27.04 -11.00
C VAL A 278 -3.02 -26.67 -12.48
N ILE A 279 -1.96 -27.06 -13.18
CA ILE A 279 -1.81 -26.77 -14.61
C ILE A 279 -2.95 -27.42 -15.41
N HIS A 280 -3.31 -28.66 -15.10
CA HIS A 280 -4.46 -29.33 -15.74
C HIS A 280 -5.76 -28.61 -15.44
N LEU A 281 -5.99 -28.25 -14.18
CA LEU A 281 -7.20 -27.56 -13.74
C LEU A 281 -7.34 -26.18 -14.40
N LEU A 282 -6.25 -25.42 -14.51
CA LEU A 282 -6.27 -24.11 -15.18
C LEU A 282 -6.62 -24.22 -16.67
N LYS A 283 -6.22 -25.33 -17.33
CA LYS A 283 -6.49 -25.62 -18.75
C LYS A 283 -7.82 -26.29 -19.00
N ASP A 284 -8.51 -26.76 -17.95
CA ASP A 284 -9.80 -27.45 -18.08
C ASP A 284 -10.87 -26.49 -18.61
N ASP A 285 -11.45 -26.83 -19.75
CA ASP A 285 -12.50 -26.04 -20.39
C ASP A 285 -13.74 -25.89 -19.51
N LYS A 286 -14.08 -26.89 -18.70
CA LYS A 286 -15.21 -26.83 -17.77
C LYS A 286 -14.98 -25.76 -16.68
N VAL A 287 -13.76 -25.64 -16.19
CA VAL A 287 -13.37 -24.63 -15.20
C VAL A 287 -13.36 -23.23 -15.79
N ARG A 288 -12.91 -23.08 -17.04
CA ARG A 288 -12.86 -21.82 -17.76
C ARG A 288 -14.24 -21.29 -18.16
N ARG A 289 -15.14 -22.18 -18.49
CA ARG A 289 -16.52 -21.85 -18.94
C ARG A 289 -17.44 -21.35 -17.82
N THR A 290 -17.04 -21.43 -16.55
CA THR A 290 -17.83 -20.90 -15.44
C THR A 290 -17.63 -19.37 -15.32
N LEU A 291 -17.92 -18.65 -16.40
CA LEU A 291 -18.11 -17.20 -16.34
C LEU A 291 -19.46 -16.94 -15.65
N ARG A 292 -19.44 -16.62 -14.36
CA ARG A 292 -20.61 -16.06 -13.69
C ARG A 292 -20.55 -14.56 -13.89
N TYR A 293 -21.40 -14.05 -14.76
CA TYR A 293 -21.72 -12.63 -14.78
C TYR A 293 -22.58 -12.35 -13.54
N SER A 294 -22.06 -11.56 -12.61
CA SER A 294 -22.88 -10.98 -11.56
C SER A 294 -23.28 -9.59 -11.99
N VAL A 295 -24.54 -9.43 -12.36
CA VAL A 295 -25.13 -8.11 -12.59
C VAL A 295 -25.71 -7.64 -11.27
N SER A 296 -25.42 -6.39 -10.86
CA SER A 296 -26.00 -5.82 -9.64
C SER A 296 -27.51 -5.57 -9.83
N ALA A 297 -28.29 -5.58 -8.76
CA ALA A 297 -29.72 -5.30 -8.84
C ALA A 297 -30.02 -3.89 -9.39
N GLU A 298 -29.09 -2.95 -9.22
CA GLU A 298 -29.18 -1.57 -9.74
C GLU A 298 -29.01 -1.53 -11.26
N ASP A 299 -28.14 -2.39 -11.84
CA ASP A 299 -27.92 -2.47 -13.29
C ASP A 299 -29.09 -3.12 -14.02
N LEU A 300 -29.92 -3.86 -13.34
CA LEU A 300 -31.07 -4.58 -13.94
C LEU A 300 -32.30 -3.70 -14.10
N ASN A 301 -32.37 -2.54 -13.45
CA ASN A 301 -33.48 -1.59 -13.57
C ASN A 301 -34.86 -2.27 -13.45
N GLY A 302 -35.01 -3.21 -12.52
CA GLY A 302 -36.23 -4.00 -12.26
C GLY A 302 -36.46 -5.19 -13.21
N ARG A 303 -35.44 -5.60 -14.00
CA ARG A 303 -35.49 -6.79 -14.86
C ARG A 303 -34.82 -7.99 -14.20
N GLU A 304 -35.30 -9.18 -14.45
CA GLU A 304 -34.66 -10.41 -13.97
C GLU A 304 -33.44 -10.77 -14.82
N PRO A 305 -32.31 -11.19 -14.23
CA PRO A 305 -31.15 -11.63 -14.98
C PRO A 305 -31.43 -12.98 -15.65
N ILE A 306 -31.13 -13.09 -16.94
CA ILE A 306 -31.20 -14.34 -17.69
C ILE A 306 -29.77 -14.85 -17.87
N LEU A 307 -29.49 -16.07 -17.37
CA LEU A 307 -28.21 -16.73 -17.58
C LEU A 307 -28.24 -17.48 -18.94
N ILE A 308 -27.47 -16.97 -19.89
CA ILE A 308 -27.33 -17.63 -21.22
C ILE A 308 -25.99 -18.39 -21.21
N LEU A 309 -26.05 -19.70 -21.34
CA LEU A 309 -24.86 -20.57 -21.53
C LEU A 309 -24.61 -20.69 -23.04
N VAL A 310 -23.48 -20.16 -23.49
CA VAL A 310 -23.11 -20.15 -24.90
C VAL A 310 -21.93 -21.09 -25.16
N ASN A 311 -21.98 -21.88 -26.20
CA ASN A 311 -20.82 -22.64 -26.67
C ASN A 311 -19.78 -21.70 -27.31
N LYS A 312 -18.50 -22.04 -27.17
CA LYS A 312 -17.39 -21.24 -27.69
C LYS A 312 -17.50 -20.95 -29.20
N ASN A 313 -18.09 -21.86 -29.95
CA ASN A 313 -18.28 -21.72 -31.41
C ASN A 313 -19.47 -20.83 -31.80
N GLU A 314 -20.34 -20.49 -30.87
CA GLU A 314 -21.54 -19.66 -31.07
C GLU A 314 -21.38 -18.25 -30.48
N HIS A 315 -20.17 -17.93 -29.99
CA HIS A 315 -19.92 -16.66 -29.27
C HIS A 315 -20.15 -15.43 -30.17
N GLU A 316 -19.75 -15.49 -31.44
CA GLU A 316 -19.97 -14.39 -32.40
C GLU A 316 -21.44 -14.22 -32.75
N ASP A 317 -22.17 -15.32 -32.88
CA ASP A 317 -23.62 -15.29 -33.19
C ASP A 317 -24.39 -14.70 -32.00
N VAL A 318 -23.99 -15.02 -30.78
CA VAL A 318 -24.62 -14.45 -29.58
C VAL A 318 -24.27 -12.98 -29.39
N LEU A 319 -23.04 -12.54 -29.65
CA LEU A 319 -22.67 -11.12 -29.65
C LEU A 319 -23.48 -10.34 -30.68
N THR A 320 -23.72 -10.93 -31.87
CA THR A 320 -24.53 -10.35 -32.91
C THR A 320 -26.01 -10.21 -32.49
N LEU A 321 -26.55 -11.24 -31.83
CA LEU A 321 -27.89 -11.24 -31.27
C LEU A 321 -28.05 -10.20 -30.14
N LEU A 322 -27.08 -10.15 -29.21
CA LEU A 322 -27.09 -9.17 -28.11
C LEU A 322 -27.04 -7.73 -28.64
N ASN A 323 -26.18 -7.47 -29.62
CA ASN A 323 -26.12 -6.17 -30.30
C ASN A 323 -27.41 -5.82 -31.05
N LYS A 324 -28.00 -6.80 -31.73
CA LYS A 324 -29.27 -6.61 -32.47
C LYS A 324 -30.43 -6.23 -31.56
N TYR A 325 -30.47 -6.75 -30.36
CA TYR A 325 -31.51 -6.46 -29.38
C TYR A 325 -31.12 -5.38 -28.36
N LYS A 326 -30.00 -4.67 -28.57
CA LYS A 326 -29.47 -3.66 -27.65
C LYS A 326 -29.33 -4.20 -26.21
N LEU A 327 -29.03 -5.47 -26.07
CA LEU A 327 -28.70 -6.09 -24.77
C LEU A 327 -27.24 -5.79 -24.47
N ILE A 328 -26.99 -5.16 -23.33
CA ILE A 328 -25.65 -4.74 -22.93
C ILE A 328 -24.94 -5.94 -22.30
N LEU A 329 -23.78 -6.32 -22.86
CA LEU A 329 -22.79 -7.14 -22.15
C LEU A 329 -22.01 -6.17 -21.24
N MET A 330 -22.17 -6.30 -19.94
CA MET A 330 -21.34 -5.63 -18.95
C MET A 330 -20.19 -6.54 -18.53
#